data_455f86dcf911513ff8f80df4c0c9f4bb
#
_entry.id   455f86dcf911513ff8f80df4c0c9f4bb
#
_cell.length_a   1.000
_cell.length_b   1.000
_cell.length_c   1.000
_cell.angle_alpha   90.00
_cell.angle_beta   90.00
_cell.angle_gamma   90.00
#
_symmetry.space_group_name_H-M   'P 1'
#
loop_
_entity.id
_entity.type
_entity.pdbx_description
1 polymer ?
#
loop_
_entity_poly.entity_id
_entity_poly.type
_entity_poly.pdbx_seq_one_letter_code
_entity_poly.pdbx_strand_id
1 'polypeptide(L)'
;MKRIALTLATLLLPAAGQAQTLQCSVPSQIERPRPDLPSPSQPRRVLPIGSYTLAITWSPEFCRTRADDPRNAFQCGGSNRFGFTLHGLWPDGEGKDWPQYCTSTPILPPAVIARNLCVTPSAQLLQHEYAKHGTCMGVSPAAYFDESRTLFGKLRFPDMMALSRRPNLTAGQLAAAIARVNPGITPQSMRITTNKRGWLDEVWLCLDKRRRYAACPAQQGGVTPGTRIKIWRGGRQAA
;
A
#
# COMPACT_ATOMS: atom_id res chain seq x y z
N MET A 1 -21.92 35.60 -47.86
CA MET A 1 -21.93 34.29 -47.19
C MET A 1 -20.64 34.16 -46.38
N LYS A 2 -20.67 34.41 -45.08
CA LYS A 2 -19.49 34.30 -44.17
C LYS A 2 -19.47 32.90 -43.59
N ARG A 3 -18.40 32.14 -43.88
CA ARG A 3 -18.16 30.80 -43.29
C ARG A 3 -17.52 30.99 -41.91
N ILE A 4 -18.22 30.62 -40.86
CA ILE A 4 -17.70 30.55 -39.50
C ILE A 4 -16.96 29.21 -39.35
N ALA A 5 -15.66 29.23 -39.19
CA ALA A 5 -14.86 28.05 -38.87
C ALA A 5 -14.93 27.82 -37.35
N LEU A 6 -15.57 26.74 -36.95
CA LEU A 6 -15.62 26.27 -35.54
C LEU A 6 -14.30 25.50 -35.27
N THR A 7 -13.39 26.11 -34.53
CA THR A 7 -12.20 25.42 -34.02
C THR A 7 -12.55 24.61 -32.79
N LEU A 8 -12.53 23.29 -32.92
CA LEU A 8 -12.70 22.35 -31.82
C LEU A 8 -11.40 22.32 -31.00
N ALA A 9 -11.39 22.94 -29.83
CA ALA A 9 -10.29 22.83 -28.88
C ALA A 9 -10.36 21.48 -28.16
N THR A 10 -9.52 20.54 -28.53
CA THR A 10 -9.35 19.27 -27.82
C THR A 10 -8.63 19.52 -26.48
N LEU A 11 -9.38 19.45 -25.38
CA LEU A 11 -8.84 19.43 -24.02
C LEU A 11 -8.09 18.10 -23.80
N LEU A 12 -6.78 18.14 -23.91
CA LEU A 12 -5.90 17.07 -23.44
C LEU A 12 -5.93 17.04 -21.90
N LEU A 13 -6.79 16.19 -21.33
CA LEU A 13 -6.72 15.88 -19.91
C LEU A 13 -5.41 15.12 -19.64
N PRO A 14 -4.58 15.58 -18.67
CA PRO A 14 -3.40 14.83 -18.31
C PRO A 14 -3.84 13.48 -17.74
N ALA A 15 -3.42 12.38 -18.35
CA ALA A 15 -3.56 11.05 -17.81
C ALA A 15 -2.84 11.01 -16.46
N ALA A 16 -3.58 11.01 -15.35
CA ALA A 16 -3.04 10.77 -14.03
C ALA A 16 -2.45 9.35 -14.04
N GLY A 17 -1.12 9.27 -14.08
CA GLY A 17 -0.39 8.01 -14.08
C GLY A 17 -0.79 7.21 -12.83
N GLN A 18 -1.43 6.06 -13.04
CA GLN A 18 -1.79 5.16 -11.95
C GLN A 18 -0.52 4.42 -11.53
N ALA A 19 0.14 4.87 -10.46
CA ALA A 19 1.33 4.23 -9.91
C ALA A 19 0.98 3.01 -9.02
N GLN A 20 -0.16 2.39 -9.27
CA GLN A 20 -0.59 1.13 -8.65
C GLN A 20 -0.08 -0.06 -9.48
N THR A 21 -0.89 -1.06 -9.68
CA THR A 21 -0.57 -2.19 -10.57
C THR A 21 -0.48 -1.71 -12.01
N LEU A 22 0.71 -1.74 -12.59
CA LEU A 22 0.95 -1.34 -13.97
C LEU A 22 0.66 -2.50 -14.92
N GLN A 23 1.00 -3.72 -14.51
CA GLN A 23 0.74 -4.96 -15.21
C GLN A 23 0.69 -6.11 -14.20
N CYS A 24 -0.35 -6.94 -14.25
CA CYS A 24 -0.48 -8.10 -13.38
C CYS A 24 -1.26 -9.22 -14.05
N SER A 25 -0.64 -10.39 -14.13
CA SER A 25 -1.25 -11.63 -14.56
C SER A 25 -1.17 -12.65 -13.43
N VAL A 26 -2.33 -13.02 -12.87
CA VAL A 26 -2.40 -14.02 -11.81
C VAL A 26 -2.10 -15.40 -12.40
N PRO A 27 -1.16 -16.18 -11.84
CA PRO A 27 -0.85 -17.51 -12.36
C PRO A 27 -1.99 -18.49 -12.10
N SER A 28 -2.11 -19.51 -12.93
CA SER A 28 -3.11 -20.57 -12.77
C SER A 28 -2.87 -21.42 -11.51
N GLN A 29 -1.61 -21.54 -11.10
CA GLN A 29 -1.22 -22.21 -9.85
C GLN A 29 -0.62 -21.16 -8.90
N ILE A 30 -1.25 -21.02 -7.75
CA ILE A 30 -0.80 -20.12 -6.70
C ILE A 30 -0.20 -20.96 -5.58
N GLU A 31 0.99 -20.62 -5.14
CA GLU A 31 1.63 -21.27 -4.01
C GLU A 31 0.73 -21.16 -2.76
N ARG A 32 0.50 -22.30 -2.10
CA ARG A 32 -0.26 -22.33 -0.86
C ARG A 32 0.55 -21.68 0.26
N PRO A 33 0.02 -20.67 0.94
CA PRO A 33 0.73 -20.07 2.07
C PRO A 33 0.81 -21.04 3.26
N ARG A 34 1.76 -20.80 4.13
CA ARG A 34 1.89 -21.48 5.41
C ARG A 34 1.00 -20.81 6.44
N PRO A 35 0.55 -21.54 7.49
CA PRO A 35 -0.10 -20.93 8.63
C PRO A 35 0.75 -19.80 9.21
N ASP A 36 0.10 -18.73 9.60
CA ASP A 36 0.73 -17.61 10.29
C ASP A 36 0.17 -17.52 11.70
N LEU A 37 1.02 -17.77 12.67
CA LEU A 37 0.67 -17.95 14.07
C LEU A 37 1.35 -16.88 14.93
N PRO A 38 0.78 -16.49 16.08
CA PRO A 38 1.45 -15.63 17.03
C PRO A 38 2.78 -16.25 17.48
N SER A 39 3.73 -15.39 17.84
CA SER A 39 5.05 -15.77 18.34
C SER A 39 5.39 -14.97 19.60
N PRO A 40 6.46 -15.31 20.33
CA PRO A 40 6.90 -14.51 21.48
C PRO A 40 7.18 -13.05 21.15
N SER A 41 7.68 -12.75 19.94
CA SER A 41 7.90 -11.38 19.48
C SER A 41 6.65 -10.71 18.93
N GLN A 42 5.63 -11.47 18.58
CA GLN A 42 4.34 -11.00 18.07
C GLN A 42 3.21 -11.81 18.75
N PRO A 43 3.00 -11.61 20.07
CA PRO A 43 2.03 -12.38 20.82
C PRO A 43 0.59 -12.02 20.42
N ARG A 44 -0.33 -12.95 20.66
CA ARG A 44 -1.76 -12.67 20.56
C ARG A 44 -2.13 -11.52 21.50
N ARG A 45 -2.86 -10.53 20.96
CA ARG A 45 -3.29 -9.37 21.71
C ARG A 45 -4.67 -8.91 21.24
N VAL A 46 -5.64 -8.98 22.12
CA VAL A 46 -7.02 -8.58 21.84
C VAL A 46 -7.28 -7.26 22.58
N LEU A 47 -7.45 -6.19 21.80
CA LEU A 47 -7.65 -4.83 22.30
C LEU A 47 -8.80 -4.16 21.55
N PRO A 48 -9.47 -3.16 22.15
CA PRO A 48 -10.40 -2.31 21.44
C PRO A 48 -9.70 -1.59 20.26
N ILE A 49 -10.40 -1.49 19.13
CA ILE A 49 -9.91 -0.77 17.96
C ILE A 49 -10.18 0.72 18.14
N GLY A 50 -9.12 1.53 18.10
CA GLY A 50 -9.16 3.00 18.19
C GLY A 50 -9.20 3.68 16.83
N SER A 51 -8.45 3.13 15.86
CA SER A 51 -8.28 3.66 14.51
C SER A 51 -7.79 2.57 13.56
N TYR A 52 -7.42 2.95 12.33
CA TYR A 52 -6.86 2.03 11.36
C TYR A 52 -5.70 2.70 10.61
N THR A 53 -4.77 1.86 10.18
CA THR A 53 -3.69 2.23 9.27
C THR A 53 -3.84 1.46 7.96
N LEU A 54 -3.98 2.17 6.83
CA LEU A 54 -3.85 1.57 5.50
C LEU A 54 -2.38 1.70 5.07
N ALA A 55 -1.66 0.60 5.12
CA ALA A 55 -0.25 0.54 4.78
C ALA A 55 -0.07 0.17 3.30
N ILE A 56 0.75 0.93 2.58
CA ILE A 56 1.06 0.69 1.17
C ILE A 56 2.57 0.73 0.96
N THR A 57 3.09 -0.27 0.24
CA THR A 57 4.52 -0.48 0.01
C THR A 57 4.93 0.03 -1.37
N TRP A 58 6.07 0.70 -1.47
CA TRP A 58 6.69 1.05 -2.75
C TRP A 58 7.43 -0.18 -3.31
N SER A 59 6.75 -0.91 -4.18
CA SER A 59 7.21 -2.20 -4.71
C SER A 59 8.59 -2.15 -5.39
N PRO A 60 8.98 -1.10 -6.14
CA PRO A 60 10.31 -1.05 -6.72
C PRO A 60 11.44 -1.10 -5.67
N GLU A 61 11.30 -0.43 -4.52
CA GLU A 61 12.31 -0.54 -3.45
C GLU A 61 12.26 -1.89 -2.75
N PHE A 62 11.07 -2.43 -2.50
CA PHE A 62 10.93 -3.80 -1.97
C PHE A 62 11.71 -4.80 -2.83
N CYS A 63 11.56 -4.73 -4.16
CA CYS A 63 12.21 -5.64 -5.10
C CYS A 63 13.69 -5.40 -5.30
N ARG A 64 14.23 -4.25 -4.90
CA ARG A 64 15.61 -3.88 -5.12
C ARG A 64 16.63 -4.87 -4.58
N THR A 65 16.32 -5.50 -3.46
CA THR A 65 17.18 -6.47 -2.78
C THR A 65 16.57 -7.86 -2.67
N ARG A 66 15.41 -8.08 -3.29
CA ARG A 66 14.61 -9.31 -3.16
C ARG A 66 14.25 -9.94 -4.50
N ALA A 67 14.71 -9.37 -5.61
CA ALA A 67 14.37 -9.84 -6.95
C ALA A 67 14.88 -11.26 -7.24
N ASP A 68 16.01 -11.66 -6.63
CA ASP A 68 16.62 -12.98 -6.82
C ASP A 68 16.00 -14.06 -5.91
N ASP A 69 15.11 -13.69 -4.98
CA ASP A 69 14.43 -14.65 -4.12
C ASP A 69 13.19 -15.21 -4.84
N PRO A 70 13.12 -16.51 -5.12
CA PRO A 70 12.00 -17.13 -5.82
C PRO A 70 10.64 -16.86 -5.15
N ARG A 71 10.60 -16.69 -3.85
CA ARG A 71 9.38 -16.36 -3.09
C ARG A 71 8.77 -15.01 -3.48
N ASN A 72 9.57 -14.12 -4.05
CA ASN A 72 9.15 -12.80 -4.51
C ASN A 72 9.00 -12.73 -6.04
N ALA A 73 9.15 -13.85 -6.76
CA ALA A 73 9.15 -13.87 -8.22
C ALA A 73 7.86 -13.25 -8.81
N PHE A 74 6.70 -13.47 -8.19
CA PHE A 74 5.45 -12.88 -8.64
C PHE A 74 5.46 -11.35 -8.60
N GLN A 75 6.01 -10.76 -7.54
CA GLN A 75 6.08 -9.31 -7.35
C GLN A 75 7.28 -8.68 -8.06
N CYS A 76 8.43 -9.36 -8.05
CA CYS A 76 9.72 -8.76 -8.40
C CYS A 76 10.30 -9.29 -9.70
N GLY A 77 9.76 -10.38 -10.23
CA GLY A 77 10.25 -11.07 -11.43
C GLY A 77 9.20 -11.10 -12.54
N GLY A 78 9.60 -11.61 -13.70
CA GLY A 78 8.69 -11.88 -14.81
C GLY A 78 8.09 -10.63 -15.46
N SER A 79 6.84 -10.77 -15.93
CA SER A 79 6.12 -9.73 -16.67
C SER A 79 5.27 -8.81 -15.78
N ASN A 80 5.12 -9.13 -14.50
CA ASN A 80 4.34 -8.29 -13.59
C ASN A 80 5.10 -7.02 -13.23
N ARG A 81 4.37 -5.90 -13.13
CA ARG A 81 4.93 -4.58 -12.78
C ARG A 81 4.04 -3.91 -11.75
N PHE A 82 4.64 -3.53 -10.65
CA PHE A 82 3.95 -2.88 -9.54
C PHE A 82 4.62 -1.56 -9.18
N GLY A 83 3.80 -0.52 -8.99
CA GLY A 83 4.20 0.70 -8.32
C GLY A 83 3.96 0.57 -6.81
N PHE A 84 2.93 1.23 -6.28
CA PHE A 84 2.47 0.95 -4.94
C PHE A 84 1.63 -0.34 -4.90
N THR A 85 1.84 -1.13 -3.86
CA THR A 85 1.06 -2.33 -3.53
C THR A 85 0.45 -2.17 -2.14
N LEU A 86 -0.69 -2.77 -1.90
CA LEU A 86 -1.28 -2.82 -0.58
C LEU A 86 -0.47 -3.77 0.31
N HIS A 87 0.03 -3.26 1.43
CA HIS A 87 0.55 -4.10 2.51
C HIS A 87 -0.63 -4.68 3.27
N GLY A 88 -1.41 -3.83 3.94
CA GLY A 88 -2.60 -4.26 4.66
C GLY A 88 -3.43 -3.12 5.23
N LEU A 89 -4.55 -3.49 5.83
CA LEU A 89 -5.39 -2.63 6.65
C LEU A 89 -5.27 -3.07 8.11
N TRP A 90 -4.56 -2.29 8.90
CA TRP A 90 -4.23 -2.65 10.28
C TRP A 90 -5.14 -1.96 11.27
N PRO A 91 -5.84 -2.68 12.13
CA PRO A 91 -6.50 -2.08 13.27
C PRO A 91 -5.47 -1.61 14.28
N ASP A 92 -5.58 -0.36 14.70
CA ASP A 92 -4.77 0.25 15.76
C ASP A 92 -5.56 0.27 17.07
N GLY A 93 -4.87 0.16 18.19
CA GLY A 93 -5.47 0.31 19.51
C GLY A 93 -5.76 1.78 19.87
N GLU A 94 -6.34 1.99 21.03
CA GLU A 94 -6.58 3.34 21.57
C GLU A 94 -5.30 3.97 22.18
N GLY A 95 -4.25 3.17 22.40
CA GLY A 95 -2.97 3.56 22.97
C GLY A 95 -1.78 3.30 22.04
N LYS A 96 -0.67 2.87 22.64
CA LYS A 96 0.55 2.52 21.89
C LYS A 96 0.52 1.12 21.29
N ASP A 97 -0.28 0.24 21.88
CA ASP A 97 -0.41 -1.14 21.43
C ASP A 97 -1.55 -1.28 20.43
N TRP A 98 -1.44 -2.29 19.59
CA TRP A 98 -2.44 -2.65 18.59
C TRP A 98 -2.93 -4.08 18.79
N PRO A 99 -4.19 -4.39 18.42
CA PRO A 99 -4.69 -5.75 18.42
C PRO A 99 -4.01 -6.56 17.30
N GLN A 100 -3.69 -7.82 17.59
CA GLN A 100 -3.11 -8.72 16.61
C GLN A 100 -3.42 -10.18 16.96
N TYR A 101 -3.56 -11.03 15.93
CA TYR A 101 -3.85 -12.46 16.07
C TYR A 101 -5.04 -12.75 17.02
N CYS A 102 -6.13 -11.98 16.86
CA CYS A 102 -7.24 -12.00 17.82
C CYS A 102 -7.95 -13.35 17.89
N THR A 103 -8.04 -14.05 16.76
CA THR A 103 -8.53 -15.45 16.69
C THR A 103 -7.63 -16.27 15.77
N SER A 104 -7.64 -17.60 15.95
CA SER A 104 -7.01 -18.50 14.99
C SER A 104 -7.75 -18.47 13.66
N THR A 105 -7.01 -18.67 12.57
CA THR A 105 -7.60 -18.74 11.23
C THR A 105 -6.96 -19.89 10.44
N PRO A 106 -7.74 -20.61 9.62
CA PRO A 106 -7.19 -21.58 8.67
C PRO A 106 -6.41 -20.87 7.56
N ILE A 107 -5.80 -21.66 6.70
CA ILE A 107 -5.22 -21.17 5.45
C ILE A 107 -6.33 -20.54 4.61
N LEU A 108 -6.02 -19.37 4.04
CA LEU A 108 -6.93 -18.63 3.17
C LEU A 108 -7.37 -19.48 1.97
N PRO A 109 -8.65 -19.41 1.59
CA PRO A 109 -9.13 -20.08 0.38
C PRO A 109 -8.37 -19.57 -0.86
N PRO A 110 -8.01 -20.45 -1.82
CA PRO A 110 -7.29 -20.07 -3.04
C PRO A 110 -7.99 -18.94 -3.83
N ALA A 111 -9.32 -18.93 -3.86
CA ALA A 111 -10.10 -17.89 -4.53
C ALA A 111 -9.91 -16.50 -3.88
N VAL A 112 -9.80 -16.43 -2.55
CA VAL A 112 -9.51 -15.18 -1.82
C VAL A 112 -8.11 -14.71 -2.17
N ILE A 113 -7.13 -15.60 -2.19
CA ILE A 113 -5.75 -15.27 -2.55
C ILE A 113 -5.69 -14.75 -3.98
N ALA A 114 -6.22 -15.50 -4.96
CA ALA A 114 -6.20 -15.14 -6.37
C ALA A 114 -6.79 -13.76 -6.64
N ARG A 115 -7.91 -13.43 -6.00
CA ARG A 115 -8.61 -12.16 -6.15
C ARG A 115 -7.79 -10.95 -5.66
N ASN A 116 -6.82 -11.17 -4.78
CA ASN A 116 -6.07 -10.10 -4.12
C ASN A 116 -4.60 -10.02 -4.55
N LEU A 117 -4.07 -10.99 -5.29
CA LEU A 117 -2.65 -11.04 -5.67
C LEU A 117 -2.18 -9.82 -6.47
N CYS A 118 -3.02 -9.24 -7.34
CA CYS A 118 -2.64 -8.05 -8.08
C CYS A 118 -2.60 -6.76 -7.24
N VAL A 119 -3.08 -6.83 -6.00
CA VAL A 119 -3.08 -5.69 -5.06
C VAL A 119 -2.05 -5.92 -3.96
N THR A 120 -2.00 -7.13 -3.41
CA THR A 120 -1.01 -7.60 -2.43
C THR A 120 -0.28 -8.80 -3.03
N PRO A 121 0.86 -8.61 -3.70
CA PRO A 121 1.45 -9.60 -4.60
C PRO A 121 2.25 -10.71 -3.88
N SER A 122 1.71 -11.25 -2.80
CA SER A 122 2.26 -12.38 -2.07
C SER A 122 1.16 -13.16 -1.33
N ALA A 123 1.00 -14.44 -1.64
CA ALA A 123 0.05 -15.31 -0.95
C ALA A 123 0.36 -15.42 0.56
N GLN A 124 1.66 -15.49 0.91
CA GLN A 124 2.07 -15.54 2.31
C GLN A 124 1.77 -14.23 3.05
N LEU A 125 1.93 -13.06 2.38
CA LEU A 125 1.58 -11.77 2.97
C LEU A 125 0.06 -11.67 3.18
N LEU A 126 -0.74 -12.11 2.22
CA LEU A 126 -2.21 -12.16 2.40
C LEU A 126 -2.59 -13.01 3.62
N GLN A 127 -1.97 -14.19 3.79
CA GLN A 127 -2.21 -15.03 4.96
C GLN A 127 -1.82 -14.30 6.26
N HIS A 128 -0.65 -13.65 6.27
CA HIS A 128 -0.17 -12.87 7.41
C HIS A 128 -1.14 -11.72 7.77
N GLU A 129 -1.52 -10.93 6.80
CA GLU A 129 -2.36 -9.75 7.01
C GLU A 129 -3.73 -10.12 7.57
N TYR A 130 -4.34 -11.20 7.08
CA TYR A 130 -5.59 -11.65 7.67
C TYR A 130 -5.39 -12.27 9.05
N ALA A 131 -4.41 -13.16 9.23
CA ALA A 131 -4.17 -13.81 10.52
C ALA A 131 -3.86 -12.80 11.62
N LYS A 132 -2.99 -11.85 11.34
CA LYS A 132 -2.53 -10.87 12.32
C LYS A 132 -3.51 -9.74 12.54
N HIS A 133 -4.06 -9.18 11.48
CA HIS A 133 -4.84 -7.95 11.50
C HIS A 133 -6.32 -8.19 11.23
N GLY A 134 -6.66 -8.93 10.18
CA GLY A 134 -8.05 -9.16 9.78
C GLY A 134 -8.88 -9.89 10.85
N THR A 135 -8.29 -10.86 11.56
CA THR A 135 -8.97 -11.59 12.65
C THR A 135 -9.42 -10.68 13.78
N CYS A 136 -8.79 -9.51 13.95
CA CYS A 136 -9.16 -8.55 14.99
C CYS A 136 -10.35 -7.66 14.58
N MET A 137 -10.68 -7.61 13.30
CA MET A 137 -11.82 -6.84 12.81
C MET A 137 -13.16 -7.58 12.90
N GLY A 138 -13.14 -8.88 13.25
CA GLY A 138 -14.36 -9.68 13.41
C GLY A 138 -15.10 -9.95 12.09
N VAL A 139 -14.44 -9.86 10.95
CA VAL A 139 -15.01 -10.06 9.61
C VAL A 139 -14.39 -11.28 8.92
N SER A 140 -15.05 -11.79 7.88
CA SER A 140 -14.48 -12.88 7.07
C SER A 140 -13.25 -12.43 6.27
N PRO A 141 -12.38 -13.37 5.83
CA PRO A 141 -11.24 -13.04 4.96
C PRO A 141 -11.66 -12.25 3.72
N ALA A 142 -12.75 -12.67 3.06
CA ALA A 142 -13.24 -11.98 1.87
C ALA A 142 -13.62 -10.53 2.18
N ALA A 143 -14.37 -10.28 3.26
CA ALA A 143 -14.79 -8.93 3.66
C ALA A 143 -13.59 -8.05 4.04
N TYR A 144 -12.61 -8.59 4.78
CA TYR A 144 -11.37 -7.87 5.12
C TYR A 144 -10.63 -7.39 3.88
N PHE A 145 -10.39 -8.28 2.91
CA PHE A 145 -9.66 -7.92 1.71
C PHE A 145 -10.48 -7.05 0.76
N ASP A 146 -11.80 -7.23 0.68
CA ASP A 146 -12.66 -6.35 -0.13
C ASP A 146 -12.66 -4.92 0.41
N GLU A 147 -12.71 -4.73 1.73
CA GLU A 147 -12.57 -3.42 2.36
C GLU A 147 -11.20 -2.81 2.09
N SER A 148 -10.14 -3.54 2.36
CA SER A 148 -8.74 -3.11 2.18
C SER A 148 -8.46 -2.70 0.73
N ARG A 149 -8.89 -3.54 -0.23
CA ARG A 149 -8.76 -3.28 -1.65
C ARG A 149 -9.59 -2.07 -2.11
N THR A 150 -10.78 -1.90 -1.56
CA THR A 150 -11.65 -0.75 -1.87
C THR A 150 -11.01 0.56 -1.42
N LEU A 151 -10.43 0.60 -0.22
CA LEU A 151 -9.71 1.77 0.28
C LEU A 151 -8.48 2.06 -0.58
N PHE A 152 -7.68 1.05 -0.88
CA PHE A 152 -6.49 1.19 -1.73
C PHE A 152 -6.85 1.63 -3.16
N GLY A 153 -7.90 1.06 -3.75
CA GLY A 153 -8.33 1.36 -5.12
C GLY A 153 -8.84 2.80 -5.32
N LYS A 154 -9.24 3.50 -4.25
CA LYS A 154 -9.63 4.92 -4.29
C LYS A 154 -8.42 5.86 -4.37
N LEU A 155 -7.22 5.39 -4.00
CA LEU A 155 -6.03 6.24 -3.98
C LEU A 155 -5.57 6.58 -5.40
N ARG A 156 -5.09 7.80 -5.55
CA ARG A 156 -4.37 8.31 -6.71
C ARG A 156 -2.95 8.61 -6.31
N PHE A 157 -2.01 8.38 -7.18
CA PHE A 157 -0.61 8.68 -6.90
C PHE A 157 -0.09 9.73 -7.89
N PRO A 158 0.75 10.66 -7.41
CA PRO A 158 1.42 11.61 -8.28
C PRO A 158 2.41 10.89 -9.21
N ASP A 159 2.96 11.61 -10.18
CA ASP A 159 4.05 11.09 -11.00
C ASP A 159 5.28 10.80 -10.11
N MET A 160 5.38 9.54 -9.67
CA MET A 160 6.47 9.07 -8.81
C MET A 160 7.82 9.11 -9.53
N MET A 161 7.83 9.00 -10.87
CA MET A 161 9.05 9.10 -11.67
C MET A 161 9.58 10.53 -11.71
N ALA A 162 8.69 11.52 -11.86
CA ALA A 162 9.08 12.93 -11.77
C ALA A 162 9.56 13.27 -10.34
N LEU A 163 8.87 12.80 -9.30
CA LEU A 163 9.29 13.00 -7.91
C LEU A 163 10.66 12.37 -7.63
N SER A 164 10.95 11.19 -8.19
CA SER A 164 12.23 10.50 -8.00
C SER A 164 13.43 11.24 -8.57
N ARG A 165 13.21 12.19 -9.48
CA ARG A 165 14.26 13.04 -10.09
C ARG A 165 14.49 14.34 -9.33
N ARG A 166 13.64 14.68 -8.35
CA ARG A 166 13.79 15.91 -7.59
C ARG A 166 15.00 15.83 -6.66
N PRO A 167 15.93 16.78 -6.75
CA PRO A 167 17.01 16.87 -5.78
C PRO A 167 16.43 17.24 -4.42
N ASN A 168 16.95 16.62 -3.37
CA ASN A 168 16.59 16.92 -1.98
C ASN A 168 15.09 16.77 -1.66
N LEU A 169 14.39 15.84 -2.33
CA LEU A 169 12.99 15.53 -2.03
C LEU A 169 12.84 15.19 -0.55
N THR A 170 11.85 15.79 0.12
CA THR A 170 11.53 15.49 1.52
C THR A 170 10.27 14.64 1.65
N ALA A 171 10.13 13.96 2.79
CA ALA A 171 8.92 13.20 3.13
C ALA A 171 7.66 14.08 3.10
N GLY A 172 7.74 15.31 3.60
CA GLY A 172 6.64 16.27 3.57
C GLY A 172 6.24 16.69 2.15
N GLN A 173 7.21 16.84 1.25
CA GLN A 173 6.93 17.15 -0.16
C GLN A 173 6.24 15.96 -0.87
N LEU A 174 6.64 14.72 -0.57
CA LEU A 174 5.94 13.52 -1.07
C LEU A 174 4.51 13.47 -0.51
N ALA A 175 4.34 13.66 0.80
CA ALA A 175 3.03 13.67 1.44
C ALA A 175 2.12 14.74 0.83
N ALA A 176 2.62 15.96 0.62
CA ALA A 176 1.87 17.03 -0.04
C ALA A 176 1.50 16.70 -1.49
N ALA A 177 2.39 16.02 -2.22
CA ALA A 177 2.11 15.60 -3.59
C ALA A 177 1.01 14.53 -3.66
N ILE A 178 1.01 13.57 -2.73
CA ILE A 178 -0.06 12.56 -2.60
C ILE A 178 -1.38 13.22 -2.21
N ALA A 179 -1.38 14.10 -1.20
CA ALA A 179 -2.57 14.82 -0.75
C ALA A 179 -3.24 15.63 -1.88
N ARG A 180 -2.44 16.28 -2.72
CA ARG A 180 -2.94 17.11 -3.82
C ARG A 180 -3.80 16.34 -4.84
N VAL A 181 -3.53 15.06 -5.04
CA VAL A 181 -4.26 14.21 -6.00
C VAL A 181 -5.34 13.36 -5.34
N ASN A 182 -5.54 13.51 -4.01
CA ASN A 182 -6.51 12.75 -3.22
C ASN A 182 -7.34 13.68 -2.35
N PRO A 183 -8.51 14.15 -2.81
CA PRO A 183 -9.41 14.95 -1.98
C PRO A 183 -9.74 14.25 -0.66
N GLY A 184 -9.67 14.99 0.44
CA GLY A 184 -9.91 14.46 1.79
C GLY A 184 -8.67 13.89 2.50
N ILE A 185 -7.56 13.69 1.80
CA ILE A 185 -6.27 13.34 2.41
C ILE A 185 -5.46 14.62 2.65
N THR A 186 -4.85 14.73 3.83
CA THR A 186 -3.90 15.80 4.17
C THR A 186 -2.51 15.22 4.42
N PRO A 187 -1.43 16.01 4.35
CA PRO A 187 -0.11 15.52 4.73
C PRO A 187 -0.05 14.93 6.16
N GLN A 188 -0.89 15.44 7.05
CA GLN A 188 -1.00 14.98 8.44
C GLN A 188 -1.69 13.61 8.55
N SER A 189 -2.48 13.22 7.56
CA SER A 189 -3.17 11.91 7.52
C SER A 189 -2.25 10.78 7.07
N MET A 190 -0.96 11.03 6.88
CA MET A 190 -0.04 9.97 6.45
C MET A 190 1.31 10.04 7.14
N ARG A 191 1.97 8.90 7.17
CA ARG A 191 3.37 8.73 7.56
C ARG A 191 4.14 8.13 6.40
N ILE A 192 5.31 8.69 6.15
CA ILE A 192 6.26 8.16 5.17
C ILE A 192 7.30 7.37 5.93
N THR A 193 7.56 6.14 5.51
CA THR A 193 8.66 5.34 6.04
C THR A 193 9.78 5.19 5.03
N THR A 194 10.98 4.99 5.51
CA THR A 194 12.15 4.75 4.67
C THR A 194 12.99 3.63 5.25
N ASN A 195 13.73 2.95 4.40
CA ASN A 195 14.77 2.07 4.86
C ASN A 195 15.96 2.87 5.45
N LYS A 196 16.93 2.17 6.03
CA LYS A 196 18.13 2.78 6.67
C LYS A 196 18.97 3.66 5.72
N ARG A 197 18.79 3.54 4.39
CA ARG A 197 19.50 4.32 3.36
C ARG A 197 18.68 5.52 2.89
N GLY A 198 17.51 5.79 3.48
CA GLY A 198 16.60 6.88 3.13
C GLY A 198 15.80 6.64 1.85
N TRP A 199 15.66 5.41 1.37
CA TRP A 199 14.78 5.08 0.27
C TRP A 199 13.35 4.90 0.77
N LEU A 200 12.38 5.47 0.03
CA LEU A 200 10.96 5.27 0.30
C LEU A 200 10.63 3.78 0.40
N ASP A 201 10.05 3.39 1.52
CA ASP A 201 9.62 2.04 1.80
C ASP A 201 8.09 1.95 1.73
N GLU A 202 7.41 2.67 2.62
CA GLU A 202 5.95 2.64 2.70
C GLU A 202 5.35 4.03 2.89
N VAL A 203 4.05 4.11 2.62
CA VAL A 203 3.16 5.20 3.03
C VAL A 203 2.05 4.59 3.87
N TRP A 204 1.86 5.09 5.09
CA TRP A 204 0.80 4.69 6.00
C TRP A 204 -0.25 5.79 6.05
N LEU A 205 -1.47 5.47 5.69
CA LEU A 205 -2.61 6.38 5.74
C LEU A 205 -3.43 6.09 6.99
N CYS A 206 -3.61 7.09 7.83
CA CYS A 206 -4.32 6.97 9.10
C CYS A 206 -5.81 7.21 8.88
N LEU A 207 -6.63 6.33 9.44
CA LEU A 207 -8.07 6.32 9.30
C LEU A 207 -8.73 6.29 10.69
N ASP A 208 -9.83 7.02 10.85
CA ASP A 208 -10.66 6.93 12.06
C ASP A 208 -11.44 5.58 12.11
N LYS A 209 -12.17 5.35 13.20
CA LYS A 209 -13.02 4.15 13.36
C LYS A 209 -14.05 3.96 12.24
N ARG A 210 -14.39 5.03 11.50
CA ARG A 210 -15.34 5.01 10.36
C ARG A 210 -14.63 4.92 9.00
N ARG A 211 -13.33 4.62 8.97
CA ARG A 211 -12.49 4.54 7.76
C ARG A 211 -12.36 5.87 7.01
N ARG A 212 -12.55 7.01 7.65
CA ARG A 212 -12.28 8.33 7.08
C ARG A 212 -10.84 8.73 7.38
N TYR A 213 -10.19 9.38 6.43
CA TYR A 213 -8.83 9.89 6.66
C TYR A 213 -8.80 10.86 7.84
N ALA A 214 -7.85 10.67 8.73
CA ALA A 214 -7.67 11.43 9.96
C ALA A 214 -6.17 11.74 10.18
N ALA A 215 -5.88 12.75 10.98
CA ALA A 215 -4.50 13.03 11.37
C ALA A 215 -3.89 11.82 12.09
N CYS A 216 -2.68 11.44 11.67
CA CYS A 216 -1.99 10.32 12.29
C CYS A 216 -1.63 10.63 13.75
N PRO A 217 -1.82 9.67 14.68
CA PRO A 217 -1.35 9.80 16.04
C PRO A 217 0.16 10.11 16.12
N ALA A 218 0.58 10.84 17.13
CA ALA A 218 1.99 11.22 17.29
C ALA A 218 2.94 9.99 17.38
N GLN A 219 2.44 8.90 17.98
CA GLN A 219 3.17 7.64 18.14
C GLN A 219 3.23 6.76 16.89
N GLN A 220 2.56 7.13 15.78
CA GLN A 220 2.46 6.32 14.55
C GLN A 220 3.81 6.26 13.86
N GLY A 221 4.86 6.31 14.19
CA GLY A 221 6.14 6.12 13.49
C GLY A 221 6.29 6.96 12.20
N GLY A 222 7.20 6.52 11.35
CA GLY A 222 7.58 7.24 10.13
C GLY A 222 8.68 8.26 10.35
N VAL A 223 9.17 8.85 9.24
CA VAL A 223 10.18 9.90 9.28
C VAL A 223 9.54 11.28 9.39
N THR A 224 10.28 12.27 9.91
CA THR A 224 9.77 13.64 10.01
C THR A 224 9.56 14.27 8.62
N PRO A 225 8.64 15.22 8.46
CA PRO A 225 8.36 15.85 7.16
C PRO A 225 9.58 16.48 6.48
N GLY A 226 10.55 16.97 7.25
CA GLY A 226 11.80 17.56 6.73
C GLY A 226 12.85 16.53 6.31
N THR A 227 12.66 15.26 6.61
CA THR A 227 13.62 14.20 6.27
C THR A 227 13.76 14.07 4.76
N ARG A 228 14.99 14.14 4.27
CA ARG A 228 15.30 13.85 2.85
C ARG A 228 15.08 12.38 2.55
N ILE A 229 14.38 12.10 1.47
CA ILE A 229 14.07 10.76 1.01
C ILE A 229 14.49 10.57 -0.45
N LYS A 230 14.64 9.32 -0.83
CA LYS A 230 14.92 8.90 -2.21
C LYS A 230 13.83 7.94 -2.66
N ILE A 231 13.45 7.98 -3.93
CA ILE A 231 12.50 7.05 -4.53
C ILE A 231 13.25 6.19 -5.53
N TRP A 232 13.35 4.89 -5.26
CA TRP A 232 13.90 3.95 -6.22
C TRP A 232 12.93 3.70 -7.36
N ARG A 233 13.41 3.83 -8.59
CA ARG A 233 12.58 3.75 -9.80
C ARG A 233 12.38 2.32 -10.33
N GLY A 234 13.05 1.35 -9.75
CA GLY A 234 13.19 0.02 -10.30
C GLY A 234 14.44 -0.13 -11.18
N GLY A 235 14.77 -1.39 -11.51
CA GLY A 235 15.84 -1.73 -12.46
C GLY A 235 15.34 -1.70 -13.91
N ARG A 236 15.89 -2.55 -14.80
CA ARG A 236 15.54 -2.63 -16.24
C ARG A 236 14.06 -2.81 -16.58
N GLN A 237 13.21 -3.06 -15.59
CA GLN A 237 11.75 -3.21 -15.78
C GLN A 237 10.99 -1.88 -15.74
N ALA A 238 11.67 -0.75 -15.55
CA ALA A 238 11.06 0.58 -15.41
C ALA A 238 11.12 1.41 -16.70
N ALA A 239 11.37 0.78 -17.85
CA ALA A 239 11.35 1.40 -19.16
C ALA A 239 10.07 1.06 -19.92
#